data_a0b9fb99b3f5080696d3c35b8e59796d
#
_entry.id   a0b9fb99b3f5080696d3c35b8e59796d
#
_cell.length_a   1.000
_cell.length_b   1.000
_cell.length_c   1.000
_cell.angle_alpha   90.00
_cell.angle_beta   90.00
_cell.angle_gamma   90.00
#
_symmetry.space_group_name_H-M   'P 1'
#
loop_
_entity.id
_entity.type
_entity.pdbx_description
1 polymer ?
#
loop_
_entity_poly.entity_id
_entity_poly.type
_entity_poly.pdbx_seq_one_letter_code
_entity_poly.pdbx_strand_id
1 'polypeptide(L)'
;RVYAWNTLGSIAGSIGAGFFLLPLLGFDGTLAVGVGVNLVLAASSALLLGRGKVARAVAGVAVVAGIAFLFLRPGPPLALLGRSALTGTSFGGELEYLGVGRSATVTLSRTPYSRRLATNGLPEASMEGPGAPRDKFHDSRWLGLLPVLARPDAARVLIIGLGGGNTLGAIPQSVENIELIELEPEVVIANRIVGADRLDGAPLDAPRLNLRIGDARGALMLSDRLYDAIISQPSHPWT
;
A
#
# COMPACT_ATOMS: atom_id res chain seq x y z
N ARG A 1 11.18 17.11 33.55
CA ARG A 1 11.30 15.64 33.52
C ARG A 1 10.07 14.99 32.86
N VAL A 2 8.83 15.35 33.26
CA VAL A 2 7.59 14.78 32.68
C VAL A 2 7.52 15.00 31.16
N TYR A 3 7.83 16.20 30.70
CA TYR A 3 7.83 16.54 29.26
C TYR A 3 8.81 15.67 28.46
N ALA A 4 10.02 15.47 28.99
CA ALA A 4 11.03 14.62 28.33
C ALA A 4 10.55 13.16 28.18
N TRP A 5 9.93 12.59 29.21
CA TRP A 5 9.38 11.25 29.17
C TRP A 5 8.21 11.13 28.17
N ASN A 6 7.34 12.17 28.12
CA ASN A 6 6.26 12.20 27.12
C ASN A 6 6.81 12.23 25.69
N THR A 7 7.83 13.06 25.44
CA THR A 7 8.46 13.15 24.11
C THR A 7 9.13 11.83 23.71
N LEU A 8 9.90 11.22 24.61
CA LEU A 8 10.52 9.92 24.36
C LEU A 8 9.48 8.83 24.12
N GLY A 9 8.41 8.81 24.90
CA GLY A 9 7.30 7.88 24.68
C GLY A 9 6.59 8.06 23.35
N SER A 10 6.38 9.30 22.92
CA SER A 10 5.76 9.61 21.63
C SER A 10 6.64 9.16 20.47
N ILE A 11 7.96 9.41 20.54
CA ILE A 11 8.91 8.95 19.50
C ILE A 11 8.94 7.43 19.43
N ALA A 12 9.12 6.76 20.58
CA ALA A 12 9.16 5.30 20.64
C ALA A 12 7.84 4.67 20.17
N GLY A 13 6.71 5.26 20.57
CA GLY A 13 5.39 4.81 20.15
C GLY A 13 5.15 4.97 18.66
N SER A 14 5.54 6.09 18.06
CA SER A 14 5.40 6.34 16.63
C SER A 14 6.26 5.38 15.80
N ILE A 15 7.52 5.17 16.20
CA ILE A 15 8.42 4.22 15.52
C ILE A 15 7.88 2.79 15.70
N GLY A 16 7.52 2.41 16.93
CA GLY A 16 7.00 1.08 17.23
C GLY A 16 5.71 0.77 16.48
N ALA A 17 4.76 1.70 16.45
CA ALA A 17 3.50 1.54 15.74
C ALA A 17 3.70 1.50 14.23
N GLY A 18 4.42 2.47 13.65
CA GLY A 18 4.56 2.60 12.21
C GLY A 18 5.42 1.51 11.55
N PHE A 19 6.54 1.15 12.17
CA PHE A 19 7.50 0.22 11.56
C PHE A 19 7.33 -1.24 11.99
N PHE A 20 6.65 -1.50 13.09
CA PHE A 20 6.51 -2.86 13.61
C PHE A 20 5.06 -3.29 13.75
N LEU A 21 4.22 -2.54 14.49
CA LEU A 21 2.85 -3.00 14.78
C LEU A 21 1.98 -2.99 13.51
N LEU A 22 1.98 -1.90 12.75
CA LEU A 22 1.17 -1.80 11.53
C LEU A 22 1.52 -2.89 10.49
N PRO A 23 2.80 -3.13 10.14
CA PRO A 23 3.14 -4.17 9.19
C PRO A 23 2.88 -5.60 9.70
N LEU A 24 2.97 -5.84 11.01
CA LEU A 24 2.81 -7.17 11.60
C LEU A 24 1.35 -7.51 11.94
N LEU A 25 0.58 -6.54 12.42
CA LEU A 25 -0.75 -6.74 13.01
C LEU A 25 -1.86 -6.07 12.21
N GLY A 26 -1.52 -5.26 11.21
CA GLY A 26 -2.47 -4.41 10.49
C GLY A 26 -3.06 -3.31 11.36
N PHE A 27 -4.06 -2.59 10.84
CA PHE A 27 -4.72 -1.50 11.57
C PHE A 27 -5.46 -2.01 12.82
N ASP A 28 -6.21 -3.09 12.69
CA ASP A 28 -7.05 -3.61 13.77
C ASP A 28 -6.21 -4.11 14.94
N GLY A 29 -5.13 -4.86 14.64
CA GLY A 29 -4.22 -5.35 15.65
C GLY A 29 -3.47 -4.23 16.36
N THR A 30 -2.99 -3.24 15.60
CA THR A 30 -2.30 -2.06 16.16
C THR A 30 -3.22 -1.24 17.07
N LEU A 31 -4.46 -1.04 16.64
CA LEU A 31 -5.47 -0.35 17.43
C LEU A 31 -5.79 -1.13 18.72
N ALA A 32 -5.91 -2.45 18.62
CA ALA A 32 -6.15 -3.32 19.79
C ALA A 32 -5.00 -3.22 20.81
N VAL A 33 -3.74 -3.20 20.37
CA VAL A 33 -2.57 -2.99 21.21
C VAL A 33 -2.65 -1.60 21.88
N GLY A 34 -2.96 -0.55 21.13
CA GLY A 34 -3.11 0.81 21.66
C GLY A 34 -4.19 0.92 22.73
N VAL A 35 -5.36 0.30 22.48
CA VAL A 35 -6.45 0.23 23.48
C VAL A 35 -5.98 -0.55 24.72
N GLY A 36 -5.32 -1.69 24.54
CA GLY A 36 -4.81 -2.50 25.66
C GLY A 36 -3.83 -1.73 26.53
N VAL A 37 -2.87 -1.02 25.95
CA VAL A 37 -1.92 -0.16 26.68
C VAL A 37 -2.66 0.92 27.46
N ASN A 38 -3.63 1.60 26.85
CA ASN A 38 -4.42 2.63 27.54
C ASN A 38 -5.26 2.06 28.69
N LEU A 39 -5.80 0.87 28.56
CA LEU A 39 -6.53 0.19 29.64
C LEU A 39 -5.62 -0.12 30.83
N VAL A 40 -4.42 -0.65 30.55
CA VAL A 40 -3.42 -0.92 31.60
C VAL A 40 -3.03 0.37 32.32
N LEU A 41 -2.78 1.45 31.58
CA LEU A 41 -2.46 2.76 32.16
C LEU A 41 -3.61 3.32 32.99
N ALA A 42 -4.85 3.23 32.50
CA ALA A 42 -6.03 3.68 33.22
C ALA A 42 -6.24 2.89 34.51
N ALA A 43 -6.14 1.56 34.43
CA ALA A 43 -6.25 0.70 35.63
C ALA A 43 -5.15 0.98 36.66
N SER A 44 -3.89 1.08 36.21
CA SER A 44 -2.76 1.39 37.05
C SER A 44 -2.90 2.76 37.75
N SER A 45 -3.31 3.78 36.98
CA SER A 45 -3.57 5.13 37.51
C SER A 45 -4.69 5.14 38.53
N ALA A 46 -5.76 4.41 38.30
CA ALA A 46 -6.88 4.31 39.22
C ALA A 46 -6.50 3.59 40.53
N LEU A 47 -5.68 2.56 40.45
CA LEU A 47 -5.21 1.82 41.63
C LEU A 47 -4.20 2.63 42.45
N LEU A 48 -3.27 3.34 41.81
CA LEU A 48 -2.17 4.05 42.47
C LEU A 48 -2.57 5.45 42.98
N LEU A 49 -3.41 6.18 42.22
CA LEU A 49 -3.72 7.58 42.44
C LEU A 49 -5.17 7.81 42.88
N GLY A 50 -6.06 6.88 42.64
CA GLY A 50 -7.50 7.01 42.88
C GLY A 50 -7.89 6.88 44.34
N ARG A 51 -8.18 8.01 45.01
CA ARG A 51 -8.61 8.07 46.44
C ARG A 51 -10.13 8.23 46.62
N GLY A 52 -10.96 7.76 45.73
CA GLY A 52 -12.41 7.92 45.86
C GLY A 52 -13.24 6.89 45.11
N LYS A 53 -14.50 6.72 45.52
CA LYS A 53 -15.45 5.82 44.86
C LYS A 53 -15.67 6.21 43.37
N VAL A 54 -15.68 7.52 43.07
CA VAL A 54 -15.87 8.04 41.71
C VAL A 54 -14.70 7.69 40.82
N ALA A 55 -13.44 7.87 41.25
CA ALA A 55 -12.27 7.51 40.43
C ALA A 55 -12.24 6.00 40.10
N ARG A 56 -12.60 5.16 41.07
CA ARG A 56 -12.70 3.69 40.85
C ARG A 56 -13.85 3.32 39.89
N ALA A 57 -14.98 4.00 40.00
CA ALA A 57 -16.11 3.78 39.09
C ALA A 57 -15.76 4.19 37.66
N VAL A 58 -15.16 5.36 37.44
CA VAL A 58 -14.72 5.83 36.11
C VAL A 58 -13.68 4.88 35.51
N ALA A 59 -12.72 4.42 36.30
CA ALA A 59 -11.75 3.44 35.82
C ALA A 59 -12.41 2.10 35.46
N GLY A 60 -13.35 1.63 36.26
CA GLY A 60 -14.13 0.42 35.92
C GLY A 60 -14.88 0.55 34.62
N VAL A 61 -15.58 1.69 34.41
CA VAL A 61 -16.30 1.95 33.15
C VAL A 61 -15.31 2.00 31.97
N ALA A 62 -14.17 2.68 32.09
CA ALA A 62 -13.16 2.74 31.05
C ALA A 62 -12.61 1.34 30.67
N VAL A 63 -12.34 0.49 31.67
CA VAL A 63 -11.89 -0.89 31.46
C VAL A 63 -12.97 -1.70 30.74
N VAL A 64 -14.21 -1.64 31.21
CA VAL A 64 -15.33 -2.37 30.59
C VAL A 64 -15.55 -1.90 29.15
N ALA A 65 -15.57 -0.59 28.91
CA ALA A 65 -15.72 -0.03 27.56
C ALA A 65 -14.58 -0.46 26.62
N GLY A 66 -13.33 -0.48 27.12
CA GLY A 66 -12.20 -0.93 26.34
C GLY A 66 -12.22 -2.45 26.06
N ILE A 67 -12.62 -3.26 27.04
CA ILE A 67 -12.83 -4.70 26.80
C ILE A 67 -13.94 -4.91 25.78
N ALA A 68 -15.07 -4.21 25.89
CA ALA A 68 -16.15 -4.27 24.92
C ALA A 68 -15.66 -3.88 23.52
N PHE A 69 -14.84 -2.82 23.40
CA PHE A 69 -14.23 -2.41 22.14
C PHE A 69 -13.34 -3.52 21.55
N LEU A 70 -12.53 -4.20 22.35
CA LEU A 70 -11.67 -5.30 21.90
C LEU A 70 -12.50 -6.50 21.37
N PHE A 71 -13.68 -6.76 21.92
CA PHE A 71 -14.57 -7.83 21.46
C PHE A 71 -15.42 -7.42 20.25
N LEU A 72 -15.91 -6.19 20.22
CA LEU A 72 -16.74 -5.68 19.12
C LEU A 72 -15.94 -5.38 17.85
N ARG A 73 -14.64 -5.14 17.98
CA ARG A 73 -13.67 -4.85 16.92
C ARG A 73 -14.34 -4.27 15.68
N PRO A 74 -14.54 -2.93 15.60
CA PRO A 74 -14.98 -2.35 14.35
C PRO A 74 -13.93 -2.74 13.29
N GLY A 75 -14.37 -3.38 12.22
CA GLY A 75 -13.47 -3.72 11.12
C GLY A 75 -12.79 -2.47 10.54
N PRO A 76 -11.76 -2.64 9.70
CA PRO A 76 -11.08 -1.52 9.09
C PRO A 76 -12.10 -0.60 8.42
N PRO A 77 -11.94 0.73 8.49
CA PRO A 77 -12.90 1.68 7.94
C PRO A 77 -12.86 1.66 6.41
N LEU A 78 -13.30 0.55 5.81
CA LEU A 78 -13.27 0.30 4.36
C LEU A 78 -13.92 1.43 3.57
N ALA A 79 -14.97 2.05 4.14
CA ALA A 79 -15.62 3.20 3.54
C ALA A 79 -14.70 4.44 3.45
N LEU A 80 -13.71 4.56 4.32
CA LEU A 80 -12.71 5.64 4.26
C LEU A 80 -11.54 5.24 3.38
N LEU A 81 -11.06 4.01 3.48
CA LEU A 81 -9.95 3.48 2.69
C LEU A 81 -10.29 3.35 1.20
N GLY A 82 -11.56 3.09 0.88
CA GLY A 82 -12.06 2.99 -0.50
C GLY A 82 -12.54 4.33 -1.10
N ARG A 83 -12.34 5.46 -0.41
CA ARG A 83 -12.69 6.78 -0.94
C ARG A 83 -11.44 7.56 -1.28
N SER A 84 -11.42 8.14 -2.47
CA SER A 84 -10.40 9.14 -2.80
C SER A 84 -10.57 10.37 -1.91
N ALA A 85 -9.50 10.76 -1.23
CA ALA A 85 -9.46 12.01 -0.47
C ALA A 85 -9.65 13.25 -1.37
N LEU A 86 -9.28 13.14 -2.66
CA LEU A 86 -9.34 14.24 -3.63
C LEU A 86 -10.71 14.35 -4.31
N THR A 87 -11.34 13.23 -4.65
CA THR A 87 -12.58 13.24 -5.44
C THR A 87 -13.84 12.97 -4.60
N GLY A 88 -13.69 12.52 -3.36
CA GLY A 88 -14.81 12.12 -2.50
C GLY A 88 -15.61 10.92 -3.03
N THR A 89 -15.22 10.37 -4.19
CA THR A 89 -15.89 9.23 -4.81
C THR A 89 -15.36 7.92 -4.24
N SER A 90 -16.27 6.98 -3.97
CA SER A 90 -15.87 5.60 -3.67
C SER A 90 -15.40 4.92 -4.96
N PHE A 91 -14.31 4.16 -4.87
CA PHE A 91 -13.97 3.24 -5.96
C PHE A 91 -15.05 2.17 -6.00
N GLY A 92 -15.94 2.24 -6.99
CA GLY A 92 -16.98 1.23 -7.17
C GLY A 92 -16.33 -0.15 -7.37
N GLY A 93 -16.96 -1.17 -6.78
CA GLY A 93 -16.51 -2.56 -6.89
C GLY A 93 -16.44 -3.26 -5.53
N GLU A 94 -16.21 -4.56 -5.58
CA GLU A 94 -15.98 -5.40 -4.41
C GLU A 94 -14.50 -5.35 -4.02
N LEU A 95 -14.20 -5.11 -2.75
CA LEU A 95 -12.82 -5.13 -2.25
C LEU A 95 -12.30 -6.58 -2.25
N GLU A 96 -11.28 -6.85 -3.08
CA GLU A 96 -10.60 -8.16 -3.15
C GLU A 96 -9.38 -8.23 -2.23
N TYR A 97 -8.70 -7.10 -2.04
CA TYR A 97 -7.47 -7.06 -1.26
C TYR A 97 -7.30 -5.73 -0.54
N LEU A 98 -6.80 -5.83 0.69
CA LEU A 98 -6.36 -4.71 1.52
C LEU A 98 -5.01 -5.08 2.12
N GLY A 99 -3.96 -4.44 1.66
CA GLY A 99 -2.61 -4.56 2.20
C GLY A 99 -2.20 -3.29 2.94
N VAL A 100 -1.57 -3.46 4.09
CA VAL A 100 -1.02 -2.35 4.88
C VAL A 100 0.49 -2.49 4.87
N GLY A 101 1.11 -1.75 3.97
CA GLY A 101 2.55 -1.74 3.82
C GLY A 101 3.25 -0.70 4.69
N ARG A 102 4.55 -0.54 4.44
CA ARG A 102 5.38 0.43 5.17
C ARG A 102 5.18 1.87 4.70
N SER A 103 4.93 2.05 3.42
CA SER A 103 4.80 3.37 2.79
C SER A 103 3.37 3.70 2.39
N ALA A 104 2.53 2.70 2.15
CA ALA A 104 1.17 2.90 1.70
C ALA A 104 0.21 1.78 2.14
N THR A 105 -1.06 2.13 2.21
CA THR A 105 -2.16 1.16 2.23
C THR A 105 -2.59 0.91 0.79
N VAL A 106 -2.56 -0.34 0.37
CA VAL A 106 -2.93 -0.77 -0.98
C VAL A 106 -4.28 -1.46 -0.96
N THR A 107 -5.19 -1.02 -1.82
CA THR A 107 -6.48 -1.66 -2.03
C THR A 107 -6.61 -2.14 -3.48
N LEU A 108 -7.18 -3.34 -3.64
CA LEU A 108 -7.57 -3.88 -4.94
C LEU A 108 -9.08 -4.10 -4.93
N SER A 109 -9.79 -3.46 -5.85
CA SER A 109 -11.24 -3.59 -5.99
C SER A 109 -11.61 -4.22 -7.32
N ARG A 110 -12.54 -5.18 -7.29
CA ARG A 110 -13.08 -5.84 -8.48
C ARG A 110 -14.27 -5.08 -9.03
N THR A 111 -14.24 -4.81 -10.32
CA THR A 111 -15.40 -4.39 -11.11
C THR A 111 -15.75 -5.48 -12.13
N PRO A 112 -16.87 -5.39 -12.86
CA PRO A 112 -17.23 -6.42 -13.85
C PRO A 112 -16.18 -6.67 -14.94
N TYR A 113 -15.37 -5.66 -15.28
CA TYR A 113 -14.43 -5.73 -16.41
C TYR A 113 -12.98 -5.36 -16.05
N SER A 114 -12.71 -4.98 -14.81
CA SER A 114 -11.37 -4.55 -14.39
C SER A 114 -11.15 -4.74 -12.90
N ARG A 115 -9.87 -4.75 -12.51
CA ARG A 115 -9.44 -4.52 -11.12
C ARG A 115 -8.85 -3.14 -11.01
N ARG A 116 -9.18 -2.45 -9.94
CA ARG A 116 -8.69 -1.10 -9.65
C ARG A 116 -7.76 -1.14 -8.45
N LEU A 117 -6.53 -0.72 -8.68
CA LEU A 117 -5.53 -0.55 -7.65
C LEU A 117 -5.59 0.90 -7.14
N ALA A 118 -5.55 1.06 -5.81
CA ALA A 118 -5.40 2.36 -5.20
C ALA A 118 -4.40 2.29 -4.04
N THR A 119 -3.64 3.37 -3.86
CA THR A 119 -2.70 3.57 -2.75
C THR A 119 -3.13 4.76 -1.91
N ASN A 120 -3.24 4.55 -0.60
CA ASN A 120 -3.74 5.56 0.34
C ASN A 120 -5.08 6.21 -0.09
N GLY A 121 -5.96 5.42 -0.72
CA GLY A 121 -7.23 5.88 -1.26
C GLY A 121 -7.14 6.66 -2.57
N LEU A 122 -5.96 6.81 -3.18
CA LEU A 122 -5.79 7.44 -4.49
C LEU A 122 -5.70 6.36 -5.59
N PRO A 123 -6.44 6.54 -6.71
CA PRO A 123 -6.41 5.58 -7.80
C PRO A 123 -5.05 5.59 -8.50
N GLU A 124 -4.40 4.43 -8.58
CA GLU A 124 -3.10 4.26 -9.24
C GLU A 124 -3.26 3.65 -10.63
N ALA A 125 -4.09 2.62 -10.76
CA ALA A 125 -4.20 1.90 -12.00
C ALA A 125 -5.53 1.17 -12.14
N SER A 126 -5.92 0.94 -13.41
CA SER A 126 -6.95 -0.03 -13.79
C SER A 126 -6.28 -1.15 -14.60
N MET A 127 -6.52 -2.37 -14.19
CA MET A 127 -6.08 -3.59 -14.87
C MET A 127 -7.31 -4.21 -15.56
N GLU A 128 -7.35 -4.11 -16.88
CA GLU A 128 -8.48 -4.59 -17.67
C GLU A 128 -8.51 -6.12 -17.68
N GLY A 129 -9.66 -6.69 -17.35
CA GLY A 129 -9.92 -8.13 -17.40
C GLY A 129 -10.47 -8.62 -18.74
N PRO A 130 -10.65 -9.94 -18.89
CA PRO A 130 -11.32 -10.53 -20.05
C PRO A 130 -12.72 -9.94 -20.22
N GLY A 131 -13.06 -9.53 -21.45
CA GLY A 131 -14.35 -8.90 -21.75
C GLY A 131 -14.41 -7.39 -21.58
N ALA A 132 -13.33 -6.74 -21.14
CA ALA A 132 -13.26 -5.28 -21.14
C ALA A 132 -13.32 -4.72 -22.57
N PRO A 133 -13.99 -3.56 -22.77
CA PRO A 133 -13.94 -2.87 -24.04
C PRO A 133 -12.49 -2.57 -24.45
N ARG A 134 -12.12 -2.93 -25.67
CA ARG A 134 -10.75 -2.78 -26.19
C ARG A 134 -10.40 -1.36 -26.67
N ASP A 135 -11.36 -0.49 -26.65
CA ASP A 135 -11.27 0.91 -27.09
C ASP A 135 -10.60 1.83 -26.04
N LYS A 136 -10.43 1.34 -24.81
CA LYS A 136 -9.71 2.09 -23.78
C LYS A 136 -8.21 1.96 -23.97
N PHE A 137 -7.63 3.04 -24.44
CA PHE A 137 -6.19 3.18 -24.54
C PHE A 137 -5.64 3.70 -23.20
N HIS A 138 -4.72 2.94 -22.61
CA HIS A 138 -4.03 3.37 -21.40
C HIS A 138 -2.73 4.08 -21.76
N ASP A 139 -2.56 5.31 -21.33
CA ASP A 139 -1.34 6.11 -21.45
C ASP A 139 -0.10 5.38 -20.88
N SER A 140 -0.27 4.62 -19.79
CA SER A 140 0.78 3.78 -19.22
C SER A 140 1.34 2.72 -20.19
N ARG A 141 0.58 2.27 -21.19
CA ARG A 141 1.08 1.38 -22.26
C ARG A 141 2.02 2.11 -23.20
N TRP A 142 1.72 3.37 -23.52
CA TRP A 142 2.65 4.19 -24.31
C TRP A 142 3.97 4.41 -23.60
N LEU A 143 3.98 4.56 -22.29
CA LEU A 143 5.22 4.67 -21.52
C LEU A 143 6.11 3.45 -21.67
N GLY A 144 5.52 2.25 -21.77
CA GLY A 144 6.27 1.03 -22.04
C GLY A 144 6.77 0.93 -23.48
N LEU A 145 5.97 1.39 -24.44
CA LEU A 145 6.22 1.19 -25.87
C LEU A 145 7.13 2.26 -26.50
N LEU A 146 6.87 3.55 -26.22
CA LEU A 146 7.57 4.68 -26.87
C LEU A 146 9.10 4.66 -26.73
N PRO A 147 9.70 4.37 -25.54
CA PRO A 147 11.15 4.32 -25.43
C PRO A 147 11.79 3.28 -26.33
N VAL A 148 11.13 2.11 -26.49
CA VAL A 148 11.63 1.02 -27.35
C VAL A 148 11.42 1.34 -28.83
N LEU A 149 10.32 2.02 -29.19
CA LEU A 149 10.14 2.52 -30.57
C LEU A 149 11.19 3.58 -30.94
N ALA A 150 11.54 4.45 -30.00
CA ALA A 150 12.58 5.47 -30.20
C ALA A 150 14.00 4.86 -30.26
N ARG A 151 14.19 3.71 -29.60
CA ARG A 151 15.47 2.97 -29.58
C ARG A 151 15.19 1.47 -29.81
N PRO A 152 15.03 1.04 -31.07
CA PRO A 152 14.65 -0.35 -31.40
C PRO A 152 15.67 -1.42 -31.00
N ASP A 153 16.91 -1.03 -30.77
CA ASP A 153 18.03 -1.87 -30.28
C ASP A 153 18.13 -1.93 -28.76
N ALA A 154 17.16 -1.34 -28.02
CA ALA A 154 17.13 -1.38 -26.57
C ALA A 154 17.03 -2.81 -26.06
N ALA A 155 18.05 -3.28 -25.37
CA ALA A 155 18.11 -4.62 -24.78
C ALA A 155 17.82 -4.62 -23.28
N ARG A 156 18.13 -3.52 -22.58
CA ARG A 156 18.00 -3.40 -21.12
C ARG A 156 17.17 -2.19 -20.73
N VAL A 157 16.03 -2.43 -20.09
CA VAL A 157 15.09 -1.38 -19.67
C VAL A 157 14.91 -1.41 -18.16
N LEU A 158 14.92 -0.24 -17.52
CA LEU A 158 14.53 -0.05 -16.13
C LEU A 158 13.13 0.54 -16.05
N ILE A 159 12.28 -0.04 -15.21
CA ILE A 159 10.97 0.50 -14.84
C ILE A 159 10.99 0.87 -13.36
N ILE A 160 10.63 2.11 -13.03
CA ILE A 160 10.51 2.61 -11.67
C ILE A 160 9.02 2.69 -11.33
N GLY A 161 8.60 1.84 -10.39
CA GLY A 161 7.20 1.66 -10.01
C GLY A 161 6.47 0.62 -10.86
N LEU A 162 5.70 -0.26 -10.21
CA LEU A 162 4.89 -1.28 -10.88
C LEU A 162 3.50 -0.76 -11.21
N GLY A 163 2.86 -0.06 -10.26
CA GLY A 163 1.47 0.32 -10.38
C GLY A 163 0.59 -0.88 -10.70
N GLY A 164 -0.22 -0.78 -11.76
CA GLY A 164 -1.02 -1.90 -12.27
C GLY A 164 -0.27 -2.85 -13.21
N GLY A 165 1.02 -2.64 -13.47
CA GLY A 165 1.81 -3.48 -14.39
C GLY A 165 1.51 -3.25 -15.88
N ASN A 166 0.70 -2.26 -16.24
CA ASN A 166 0.33 -1.99 -17.63
C ASN A 166 1.53 -1.55 -18.47
N THR A 167 2.43 -0.74 -17.89
CA THR A 167 3.69 -0.34 -18.52
C THR A 167 4.59 -1.55 -18.78
N LEU A 168 4.73 -2.43 -17.78
CA LEU A 168 5.52 -3.66 -17.89
C LEU A 168 4.96 -4.58 -18.97
N GLY A 169 3.63 -4.78 -19.00
CA GLY A 169 2.95 -5.62 -20.00
C GLY A 169 3.09 -5.10 -21.43
N ALA A 170 3.36 -3.81 -21.62
CA ALA A 170 3.52 -3.17 -22.91
C ALA A 170 4.96 -3.15 -23.45
N ILE A 171 5.96 -3.55 -22.65
CA ILE A 171 7.34 -3.63 -23.11
C ILE A 171 7.46 -4.69 -24.21
N PRO A 172 7.95 -4.34 -25.41
CA PRO A 172 8.11 -5.27 -26.53
C PRO A 172 8.99 -6.48 -26.20
N GLN A 173 8.72 -7.60 -26.86
CA GLN A 173 9.48 -8.84 -26.66
C GLN A 173 10.94 -8.76 -27.12
N SER A 174 11.30 -7.75 -27.92
CA SER A 174 12.68 -7.46 -28.33
C SER A 174 13.59 -7.04 -27.17
N VAL A 175 13.03 -6.54 -26.07
CA VAL A 175 13.79 -6.20 -24.87
C VAL A 175 14.12 -7.47 -24.11
N GLU A 176 15.42 -7.77 -23.93
CA GLU A 176 15.89 -9.01 -23.33
C GLU A 176 15.85 -8.98 -21.79
N ASN A 177 16.09 -7.82 -21.19
CA ASN A 177 16.19 -7.66 -19.75
C ASN A 177 15.36 -6.48 -19.26
N ILE A 178 14.43 -6.74 -18.35
CA ILE A 178 13.64 -5.72 -17.68
C ILE A 178 13.99 -5.75 -16.20
N GLU A 179 14.53 -4.67 -15.69
CA GLU A 179 14.63 -4.45 -14.23
C GLU A 179 13.45 -3.58 -13.80
N LEU A 180 12.73 -4.01 -12.78
CA LEU A 180 11.62 -3.26 -12.19
C LEU A 180 11.88 -3.09 -10.71
N ILE A 181 11.81 -1.84 -10.23
CA ILE A 181 11.97 -1.51 -8.83
C ILE A 181 10.65 -0.94 -8.31
N GLU A 182 10.04 -1.67 -7.37
CA GLU A 182 8.79 -1.27 -6.71
C GLU A 182 9.06 -0.99 -5.23
N LEU A 183 8.56 0.14 -4.74
CA LEU A 183 8.77 0.56 -3.35
C LEU A 183 7.91 -0.26 -2.38
N GLU A 184 6.65 -0.52 -2.76
CA GLU A 184 5.65 -1.09 -1.89
C GLU A 184 5.35 -2.56 -2.23
N PRO A 185 5.73 -3.52 -1.36
CA PRO A 185 5.48 -4.94 -1.59
C PRO A 185 4.01 -5.28 -1.81
N GLU A 186 3.10 -4.54 -1.17
CA GLU A 186 1.66 -4.76 -1.26
C GLU A 186 1.12 -4.52 -2.68
N VAL A 187 1.75 -3.64 -3.46
CA VAL A 187 1.45 -3.44 -4.88
C VAL A 187 1.78 -4.69 -5.70
N VAL A 188 2.91 -5.34 -5.39
CA VAL A 188 3.29 -6.60 -6.06
C VAL A 188 2.32 -7.71 -5.71
N ILE A 189 1.93 -7.83 -4.43
CA ILE A 189 0.94 -8.83 -3.98
C ILE A 189 -0.39 -8.62 -4.71
N ALA A 190 -0.88 -7.39 -4.77
CA ALA A 190 -2.11 -7.04 -5.48
C ALA A 190 -2.05 -7.44 -6.96
N ASN A 191 -0.93 -7.18 -7.65
CA ASN A 191 -0.74 -7.60 -9.05
C ASN A 191 -0.69 -9.13 -9.21
N ARG A 192 -0.11 -9.87 -8.25
CA ARG A 192 -0.11 -11.34 -8.25
C ARG A 192 -1.50 -11.93 -8.04
N ILE A 193 -2.36 -11.29 -7.24
CA ILE A 193 -3.77 -11.70 -7.07
C ILE A 193 -4.52 -11.61 -8.41
N VAL A 194 -4.28 -10.55 -9.19
CA VAL A 194 -4.87 -10.43 -10.52
C VAL A 194 -4.32 -11.50 -11.47
N GLY A 195 -3.00 -11.76 -11.40
CA GLY A 195 -2.33 -12.81 -12.16
C GLY A 195 -2.59 -12.71 -13.65
N ALA A 196 -3.02 -13.83 -14.24
CA ALA A 196 -3.36 -13.94 -15.66
C ALA A 196 -4.78 -13.46 -16.01
N ASP A 197 -5.61 -13.09 -15.01
CA ASP A 197 -6.98 -12.61 -15.23
C ASP A 197 -7.00 -11.12 -15.65
N ARG A 198 -6.23 -10.83 -16.69
CA ARG A 198 -6.08 -9.52 -17.31
C ARG A 198 -5.77 -9.65 -18.82
N LEU A 199 -6.08 -8.62 -19.60
CA LEU A 199 -5.95 -8.65 -21.06
C LEU A 199 -4.51 -8.81 -21.56
N ASP A 200 -3.54 -8.32 -20.81
CA ASP A 200 -2.10 -8.36 -21.14
C ASP A 200 -1.36 -9.55 -20.50
N GLY A 201 -2.12 -10.53 -19.99
CA GLY A 201 -1.55 -11.72 -19.35
C GLY A 201 -0.94 -11.44 -17.98
N ALA A 202 0.00 -12.27 -17.55
CA ALA A 202 0.68 -12.15 -16.26
C ALA A 202 2.08 -11.52 -16.42
N PRO A 203 2.21 -10.18 -16.48
CA PRO A 203 3.50 -9.55 -16.80
C PRO A 203 4.58 -9.80 -15.74
N LEU A 204 4.20 -10.12 -14.50
CA LEU A 204 5.14 -10.46 -13.43
C LEU A 204 5.77 -11.85 -13.61
N ASP A 205 5.22 -12.70 -14.46
CA ASP A 205 5.74 -14.06 -14.71
C ASP A 205 6.69 -14.10 -15.92
N ALA A 206 6.99 -12.95 -16.52
CA ALA A 206 7.90 -12.86 -17.66
C ALA A 206 9.32 -13.28 -17.22
N PRO A 207 9.96 -14.26 -17.89
CA PRO A 207 11.29 -14.77 -17.50
C PRO A 207 12.41 -13.72 -17.65
N ARG A 208 12.18 -12.66 -18.42
CA ARG A 208 13.09 -11.52 -18.63
C ARG A 208 12.97 -10.44 -17.56
N LEU A 209 12.04 -10.59 -16.60
CA LEU A 209 11.81 -9.62 -15.54
C LEU A 209 12.67 -9.91 -14.32
N ASN A 210 13.41 -8.91 -13.87
CA ASN A 210 14.07 -8.87 -12.57
C ASN A 210 13.34 -7.84 -11.67
N LEU A 211 12.46 -8.34 -10.81
CA LEU A 211 11.71 -7.51 -9.86
C LEU A 211 12.50 -7.34 -8.56
N ARG A 212 12.66 -6.10 -8.13
CA ARG A 212 13.28 -5.74 -6.85
C ARG A 212 12.32 -4.88 -6.02
N ILE A 213 12.24 -5.19 -4.73
CA ILE A 213 11.51 -4.34 -3.77
C ILE A 213 12.51 -3.39 -3.12
N GLY A 214 12.23 -2.09 -3.18
CA GLY A 214 13.06 -1.07 -2.56
C GLY A 214 12.93 0.32 -3.19
N ASP A 215 13.74 1.25 -2.68
CA ASP A 215 13.85 2.60 -3.21
C ASP A 215 14.70 2.62 -4.48
N ALA A 216 14.08 3.02 -5.59
CA ALA A 216 14.75 3.11 -6.89
C ALA A 216 15.87 4.16 -6.91
N ARG A 217 15.70 5.29 -6.21
CA ARG A 217 16.75 6.32 -6.12
C ARG A 217 17.99 5.78 -5.43
N GLY A 218 17.83 5.14 -4.27
CA GLY A 218 18.93 4.52 -3.55
C GLY A 218 19.60 3.41 -4.37
N ALA A 219 18.80 2.58 -5.05
CA ALA A 219 19.31 1.51 -5.90
C ALA A 219 20.14 2.04 -7.08
N LEU A 220 19.69 3.11 -7.74
CA LEU A 220 20.42 3.76 -8.85
C LEU A 220 21.71 4.44 -8.39
N MET A 221 21.69 5.12 -7.23
CA MET A 221 22.89 5.77 -6.68
C MET A 221 24.01 4.80 -6.31
N LEU A 222 23.66 3.53 -6.04
CA LEU A 222 24.58 2.45 -5.65
C LEU A 222 24.88 1.48 -6.79
N SER A 223 24.43 1.77 -8.01
CA SER A 223 24.55 0.86 -9.16
C SER A 223 25.36 1.49 -10.29
N ASP A 224 26.29 0.72 -10.84
CA ASP A 224 27.04 1.06 -12.06
C ASP A 224 26.35 0.52 -13.33
N ARG A 225 25.12 0.01 -13.21
CA ARG A 225 24.37 -0.56 -14.35
C ARG A 225 23.90 0.54 -15.28
N LEU A 226 24.06 0.28 -16.57
CA LEU A 226 23.55 1.14 -17.64
C LEU A 226 22.29 0.54 -18.25
N TYR A 227 21.34 1.40 -18.57
CA TYR A 227 20.07 1.05 -19.19
C TYR A 227 19.91 1.77 -20.51
N ASP A 228 19.31 1.11 -21.50
CA ASP A 228 18.99 1.72 -22.80
C ASP A 228 17.79 2.65 -22.69
N ALA A 229 16.88 2.33 -21.77
CA ALA A 229 15.77 3.21 -21.41
C ALA A 229 15.44 3.10 -19.91
N ILE A 230 15.03 4.22 -19.31
CA ILE A 230 14.51 4.30 -17.94
C ILE A 230 13.10 4.87 -18.04
N ILE A 231 12.13 4.13 -17.51
CA ILE A 231 10.73 4.48 -17.53
C ILE A 231 10.28 4.76 -16.10
N SER A 232 9.75 5.95 -15.87
CA SER A 232 9.20 6.34 -14.57
C SER A 232 7.91 7.10 -14.78
N GLN A 233 6.85 6.67 -14.12
CA GLN A 233 5.60 7.38 -14.02
C GLN A 233 5.36 7.70 -12.55
N PRO A 234 5.64 8.93 -12.08
CA PRO A 234 5.36 9.30 -10.70
C PRO A 234 3.85 9.31 -10.47
N SER A 235 3.42 8.66 -9.40
CA SER A 235 2.03 8.72 -8.95
C SER A 235 1.73 10.11 -8.43
N HIS A 236 0.64 10.70 -8.86
CA HIS A 236 0.10 11.94 -8.30
C HIS A 236 1.15 13.05 -8.07
N PRO A 237 1.83 13.56 -9.11
CA PRO A 237 2.89 14.56 -8.94
C PRO A 237 2.41 15.92 -8.39
N TRP A 238 1.11 16.07 -8.22
CA TRP A 238 0.45 17.28 -7.67
C TRP A 238 -0.08 17.11 -6.24
N THR A 239 0.22 16.02 -5.53
CA THR A 239 -0.16 15.79 -4.13
C THR A 239 1.03 15.85 -3.18
#